data_b3f2790897b2de1c23c6b0dec423f0ee
#
_entry.id   b3f2790897b2de1c23c6b0dec423f0ee
#
_cell.length_a   1.000
_cell.length_b   1.000
_cell.length_c   1.000
_cell.angle_alpha   90.00
_cell.angle_beta   90.00
_cell.angle_gamma   90.00
#
_symmetry.space_group_name_H-M   'P 1'
#
loop_
_entity.id
_entity.type
_entity.pdbx_description
1 polymer ?
#
loop_
_entity_poly.entity_id
_entity_poly.type
_entity_poly.pdbx_seq_one_letter_code
_entity_poly.pdbx_strand_id
1 'polypeptide(L)'
;MTSLQMPKIENSIISNKDKIISDIEKIIKFENILSHIDEIRPYETDALAAYKQTPLLVVLPETVEEVSKVLKYCNENKIKVVPRGAGTGLSGGSLPLADCVLLAMGKFNKILEIDYKNRCVVTQPCVTNLAITNAVQEKGFYYAPDPSSQIACSIGGNVAENSGGVHSLKYGTTTNNLLGIEVVLMDGTIAKFGGKVMDSEGYDFLGLMTGSEGLLGVITEVTVKILKTPEVVKAALVGFPTIEDAGNCVAQIIARGCIPAGMEIMDKALTKATN
;
A
#
# COMPACT_ATOMS: atom_id res chain seq x y z
N MET A 1 -26.31 -13.36 -9.25
CA MET A 1 -25.23 -12.51 -8.75
C MET A 1 -25.57 -12.17 -7.31
N THR A 2 -24.82 -12.65 -6.34
CA THR A 2 -24.97 -12.24 -4.95
C THR A 2 -24.51 -10.79 -4.86
N SER A 3 -25.43 -9.88 -4.51
CA SER A 3 -25.06 -8.49 -4.24
C SER A 3 -24.11 -8.45 -3.04
N LEU A 4 -23.01 -7.72 -3.15
CA LEU A 4 -22.13 -7.46 -2.01
C LEU A 4 -22.96 -6.79 -0.91
N GLN A 5 -22.97 -7.37 0.27
CA GLN A 5 -23.58 -6.72 1.43
C GLN A 5 -22.51 -6.02 2.23
N MET A 6 -22.63 -4.68 2.34
CA MET A 6 -21.78 -3.93 3.27
C MET A 6 -22.04 -4.36 4.71
N PRO A 7 -21.02 -4.33 5.60
CA PRO A 7 -21.18 -4.65 7.00
C PRO A 7 -22.30 -3.84 7.65
N LYS A 8 -22.97 -4.46 8.65
CA LYS A 8 -24.03 -3.80 9.40
C LYS A 8 -23.49 -2.53 10.09
N ILE A 9 -24.21 -1.45 9.92
CA ILE A 9 -23.88 -0.13 10.50
C ILE A 9 -24.25 -0.15 11.99
N GLU A 10 -23.33 0.32 12.82
CA GLU A 10 -23.57 0.54 14.26
C GLU A 10 -24.13 1.97 14.49
N ASN A 11 -25.45 2.10 14.56
CA ASN A 11 -26.13 3.38 14.71
C ASN A 11 -25.71 4.16 15.97
N SER A 12 -25.29 3.46 17.02
CA SER A 12 -24.76 4.09 18.25
C SER A 12 -23.49 4.90 17.98
N ILE A 13 -22.64 4.45 17.06
CA ILE A 13 -21.41 5.18 16.65
C ILE A 13 -21.80 6.44 15.88
N ILE A 14 -22.73 6.32 14.94
CA ILE A 14 -23.19 7.47 14.15
C ILE A 14 -23.83 8.54 15.05
N SER A 15 -24.68 8.14 15.99
CA SER A 15 -25.35 9.06 16.92
C SER A 15 -24.38 9.79 17.87
N ASN A 16 -23.19 9.25 18.07
CA ASN A 16 -22.14 9.81 18.92
C ASN A 16 -21.08 10.61 18.13
N LYS A 17 -21.32 10.93 16.85
CA LYS A 17 -20.34 11.60 15.97
C LYS A 17 -19.69 12.82 16.61
N ASP A 18 -20.46 13.74 17.16
CA ASP A 18 -19.96 14.99 17.76
C ASP A 18 -19.06 14.73 18.97
N LYS A 19 -19.41 13.74 19.79
CA LYS A 19 -18.57 13.31 20.91
C LYS A 19 -17.25 12.72 20.40
N ILE A 20 -17.30 11.86 19.39
CA ILE A 20 -16.11 11.25 18.80
C ILE A 20 -15.17 12.32 18.24
N ILE A 21 -15.70 13.31 17.54
CA ILE A 21 -14.92 14.46 17.06
C ILE A 21 -14.24 15.17 18.22
N SER A 22 -15.02 15.57 19.25
CA SER A 22 -14.50 16.27 20.43
C SER A 22 -13.43 15.48 21.21
N ASP A 23 -13.52 14.16 21.21
CA ASP A 23 -12.50 13.31 21.85
C ASP A 23 -11.24 13.19 20.99
N ILE A 24 -11.37 13.08 19.67
CA ILE A 24 -10.23 13.02 18.74
C ILE A 24 -9.51 14.38 18.67
N GLU A 25 -10.20 15.51 18.82
CA GLU A 25 -9.62 16.86 18.91
C GLU A 25 -8.61 17.01 20.07
N LYS A 26 -8.72 16.18 21.10
CA LYS A 26 -7.75 16.14 22.20
C LYS A 26 -6.45 15.44 21.83
N ILE A 27 -6.45 14.71 20.72
CA ILE A 27 -5.34 13.90 20.23
C ILE A 27 -4.70 14.54 19.00
N ILE A 28 -5.51 15.04 18.08
CA ILE A 28 -5.12 15.57 16.77
C ILE A 28 -5.62 16.99 16.63
N LYS A 29 -4.90 17.84 15.89
CA LYS A 29 -5.32 19.20 15.59
C LYS A 29 -6.66 19.20 14.85
N PHE A 30 -7.54 20.13 15.19
CA PHE A 30 -8.86 20.27 14.58
C PHE A 30 -8.82 20.30 13.05
N GLU A 31 -7.88 21.04 12.46
CA GLU A 31 -7.68 21.15 11.01
C GLU A 31 -7.36 19.83 10.30
N ASN A 32 -7.00 18.80 11.05
CA ASN A 32 -6.69 17.45 10.58
C ASN A 32 -7.85 16.45 10.78
N ILE A 33 -9.02 16.95 11.17
CA ILE A 33 -10.26 16.17 11.34
C ILE A 33 -11.28 16.67 10.34
N LEU A 34 -11.56 15.90 9.31
CA LEU A 34 -12.54 16.21 8.29
C LEU A 34 -13.87 15.54 8.65
N SER A 35 -14.92 16.33 8.80
CA SER A 35 -16.23 15.81 9.22
C SER A 35 -17.39 16.32 8.38
N HIS A 36 -17.16 17.40 7.62
CA HIS A 36 -18.16 17.94 6.69
C HIS A 36 -18.24 17.09 5.43
N ILE A 37 -19.44 16.94 4.87
CA ILE A 37 -19.69 16.04 3.74
C ILE A 37 -18.80 16.33 2.52
N ASP A 38 -18.56 17.61 2.22
CA ASP A 38 -17.74 18.01 1.06
C ASP A 38 -16.24 17.67 1.26
N GLU A 39 -15.78 17.61 2.50
CA GLU A 39 -14.39 17.25 2.86
C GLU A 39 -14.17 15.75 2.85
N ILE A 40 -15.14 14.96 3.33
CA ILE A 40 -15.01 13.50 3.43
C ILE A 40 -15.42 12.77 2.15
N ARG A 41 -16.16 13.42 1.25
CA ARG A 41 -16.61 12.84 -0.03
C ARG A 41 -15.46 12.35 -0.94
N PRO A 42 -14.30 13.01 -1.04
CA PRO A 42 -13.16 12.49 -1.81
C PRO A 42 -12.65 11.13 -1.34
N TYR A 43 -13.00 10.73 -0.13
CA TYR A 43 -12.61 9.46 0.48
C TYR A 43 -13.68 8.35 0.39
N GLU A 44 -14.83 8.60 -0.28
CA GLU A 44 -15.96 7.67 -0.34
C GLU A 44 -15.69 6.38 -1.14
N THR A 45 -14.60 6.32 -1.90
CA THR A 45 -14.22 5.17 -2.72
C THR A 45 -12.69 5.02 -2.76
N ASP A 46 -12.21 3.86 -3.14
CA ASP A 46 -10.85 3.61 -3.62
C ASP A 46 -10.86 3.41 -5.15
N ALA A 47 -9.84 2.79 -5.73
CA ALA A 47 -9.82 2.52 -7.16
C ALA A 47 -10.84 1.44 -7.60
N LEU A 48 -11.41 0.68 -6.66
CA LEU A 48 -12.56 -0.17 -6.91
C LEU A 48 -13.85 0.68 -6.95
N ALA A 49 -13.99 1.49 -8.00
CA ALA A 49 -15.03 2.51 -8.13
C ALA A 49 -16.48 1.96 -8.21
N ALA A 50 -16.65 0.64 -8.22
CA ALA A 50 -17.97 -0.01 -8.20
C ALA A 50 -18.71 0.16 -6.85
N TYR A 51 -17.97 0.47 -5.79
CA TYR A 51 -18.51 0.63 -4.44
C TYR A 51 -18.15 2.01 -3.88
N LYS A 52 -19.11 2.58 -3.16
CA LYS A 52 -18.97 3.90 -2.53
C LYS A 52 -19.61 3.89 -1.16
N GLN A 53 -18.89 4.41 -0.18
CA GLN A 53 -19.39 4.60 1.16
C GLN A 53 -18.69 5.77 1.81
N THR A 54 -19.43 6.78 2.22
CA THR A 54 -18.86 7.91 2.96
C THR A 54 -18.49 7.49 4.39
N PRO A 55 -17.28 7.78 4.87
CA PRO A 55 -16.88 7.47 6.25
C PRO A 55 -17.61 8.40 7.26
N LEU A 56 -17.59 8.05 8.54
CA LEU A 56 -18.09 8.90 9.61
C LEU A 56 -17.30 10.21 9.70
N LEU A 57 -15.98 10.08 9.69
CA LEU A 57 -15.02 11.19 9.63
C LEU A 57 -13.66 10.67 9.06
N VAL A 58 -12.83 11.61 8.63
CA VAL A 58 -11.46 11.35 8.18
C VAL A 58 -10.48 12.04 9.11
N VAL A 59 -9.44 11.35 9.50
CA VAL A 59 -8.40 11.84 10.40
C VAL A 59 -7.04 11.77 9.69
N LEU A 60 -6.27 12.88 9.72
CA LEU A 60 -4.97 13.01 9.08
C LEU A 60 -3.87 13.19 10.14
N PRO A 61 -3.36 12.11 10.75
CA PRO A 61 -2.31 12.22 11.76
C PRO A 61 -0.99 12.74 11.16
N GLU A 62 -0.18 13.43 11.98
CA GLU A 62 1.15 13.95 11.62
C GLU A 62 2.28 13.18 12.28
N THR A 63 1.99 12.45 13.39
CA THR A 63 2.98 11.70 14.17
C THR A 63 2.52 10.29 14.47
N VAL A 64 3.47 9.40 14.76
CA VAL A 64 3.20 8.01 15.13
C VAL A 64 2.42 7.93 16.44
N GLU A 65 2.69 8.85 17.37
CA GLU A 65 1.99 8.97 18.64
C GLU A 65 0.51 9.35 18.45
N GLU A 66 0.20 10.19 17.48
CA GLU A 66 -1.18 10.51 17.11
C GLU A 66 -1.89 9.28 16.55
N VAL A 67 -1.25 8.54 15.64
CA VAL A 67 -1.78 7.25 15.12
C VAL A 67 -2.07 6.29 16.28
N SER A 68 -1.10 6.12 17.19
CA SER A 68 -1.22 5.24 18.37
C SER A 68 -2.42 5.62 19.25
N LYS A 69 -2.55 6.88 19.58
CA LYS A 69 -3.65 7.38 20.44
C LYS A 69 -5.01 7.25 19.76
N VAL A 70 -5.10 7.53 18.45
CA VAL A 70 -6.36 7.39 17.69
C VAL A 70 -6.78 5.93 17.61
N LEU A 71 -5.86 5.00 17.29
CA LEU A 71 -6.17 3.58 17.24
C LEU A 71 -6.63 3.06 18.60
N LYS A 72 -5.89 3.41 19.66
CA LYS A 72 -6.26 3.05 21.04
C LYS A 72 -7.65 3.57 21.40
N TYR A 73 -7.94 4.84 21.13
CA TYR A 73 -9.27 5.43 21.37
C TYR A 73 -10.37 4.68 20.62
N CYS A 74 -10.14 4.40 19.32
CA CYS A 74 -11.11 3.67 18.50
C CYS A 74 -11.34 2.25 19.03
N ASN A 75 -10.28 1.55 19.44
CA ASN A 75 -10.36 0.21 20.00
C ASN A 75 -11.18 0.17 21.31
N GLU A 76 -10.88 1.07 22.24
CA GLU A 76 -11.57 1.19 23.53
C GLU A 76 -13.06 1.51 23.36
N ASN A 77 -13.41 2.29 22.33
CA ASN A 77 -14.78 2.69 22.00
C ASN A 77 -15.44 1.82 20.93
N LYS A 78 -14.79 0.74 20.48
CA LYS A 78 -15.27 -0.19 19.43
C LYS A 78 -15.65 0.49 18.13
N ILE A 79 -14.93 1.55 17.78
CA ILE A 79 -15.06 2.29 16.51
C ILE A 79 -14.19 1.59 15.46
N LYS A 80 -14.77 1.28 14.31
CA LYS A 80 -14.04 0.69 13.19
C LYS A 80 -13.06 1.71 12.62
N VAL A 81 -11.87 1.25 12.23
CA VAL A 81 -10.85 2.07 11.59
C VAL A 81 -10.55 1.50 10.21
N VAL A 82 -10.46 2.37 9.21
CA VAL A 82 -10.01 2.01 7.87
C VAL A 82 -8.76 2.83 7.58
N PRO A 83 -7.55 2.22 7.57
CA PRO A 83 -6.34 2.92 7.19
C PRO A 83 -6.32 3.16 5.68
N ARG A 84 -5.83 4.33 5.27
CA ARG A 84 -5.76 4.71 3.85
C ARG A 84 -4.45 5.39 3.50
N GLY A 85 -3.73 4.81 2.54
CA GLY A 85 -2.64 5.47 1.83
C GLY A 85 -3.17 6.29 0.65
N ALA A 86 -2.77 5.96 -0.56
CA ALA A 86 -3.21 6.64 -1.78
C ALA A 86 -4.61 6.21 -2.29
N GLY A 87 -5.15 5.08 -1.81
CA GLY A 87 -6.44 4.56 -2.27
C GLY A 87 -6.43 4.01 -3.70
N THR A 88 -5.29 3.56 -4.20
CA THR A 88 -5.13 3.00 -5.56
C THR A 88 -5.41 1.50 -5.65
N GLY A 89 -5.75 0.84 -4.55
CA GLY A 89 -6.09 -0.57 -4.48
C GLY A 89 -7.41 -0.90 -5.19
N LEU A 90 -7.52 -2.12 -5.73
CA LEU A 90 -8.70 -2.63 -6.43
C LEU A 90 -9.43 -3.71 -5.62
N SER A 91 -9.02 -3.96 -4.39
CA SER A 91 -9.55 -5.00 -3.50
C SER A 91 -10.61 -4.48 -2.52
N GLY A 92 -10.79 -3.16 -2.42
CA GLY A 92 -11.68 -2.55 -1.44
C GLY A 92 -11.05 -2.39 -0.05
N GLY A 93 -9.75 -2.63 0.12
CA GLY A 93 -9.05 -2.55 1.42
C GLY A 93 -9.07 -1.15 2.06
N SER A 94 -9.15 -0.10 1.24
CA SER A 94 -9.30 1.29 1.72
C SER A 94 -10.69 1.88 1.50
N LEU A 95 -11.69 1.06 1.14
CA LEU A 95 -13.09 1.47 1.06
C LEU A 95 -13.63 1.70 2.48
N PRO A 96 -14.15 2.90 2.81
CA PRO A 96 -14.63 3.18 4.16
C PRO A 96 -15.94 2.46 4.48
N LEU A 97 -16.26 2.43 5.77
CA LEU A 97 -17.56 2.06 6.33
C LEU A 97 -18.27 3.31 6.85
N ALA A 98 -19.62 3.30 6.87
CA ALA A 98 -20.40 4.47 7.30
C ALA A 98 -20.14 4.86 8.77
N ASP A 99 -19.75 3.91 9.61
CA ASP A 99 -19.49 4.02 11.03
C ASP A 99 -18.00 3.91 11.39
N CYS A 100 -17.11 4.21 10.43
CA CYS A 100 -15.67 4.14 10.66
C CYS A 100 -15.02 5.52 10.78
N VAL A 101 -13.87 5.55 11.46
CA VAL A 101 -12.85 6.57 11.31
C VAL A 101 -11.93 6.14 10.16
N LEU A 102 -11.88 6.92 9.09
CA LEU A 102 -10.90 6.70 8.03
C LEU A 102 -9.60 7.40 8.42
N LEU A 103 -8.54 6.63 8.62
CA LEU A 103 -7.23 7.11 9.01
C LEU A 103 -6.37 7.35 7.76
N ALA A 104 -6.34 8.58 7.27
CA ALA A 104 -5.64 8.96 6.05
C ALA A 104 -4.18 9.32 6.36
N MET A 105 -3.22 8.51 5.86
CA MET A 105 -1.81 8.63 6.16
C MET A 105 -1.05 9.64 5.29
N GLY A 106 -1.75 10.46 4.49
CA GLY A 106 -1.15 11.34 3.47
C GLY A 106 -0.08 12.30 3.97
N LYS A 107 -0.04 12.63 5.27
CA LYS A 107 0.99 13.48 5.87
C LYS A 107 2.31 12.75 6.17
N PHE A 108 2.31 11.42 6.14
CA PHE A 108 3.51 10.57 6.29
C PHE A 108 4.19 10.35 4.94
N ASN A 109 4.79 11.38 4.36
CA ASN A 109 5.30 11.38 2.98
C ASN A 109 6.79 11.72 2.84
N LYS A 110 7.60 11.48 3.88
CA LYS A 110 9.04 11.80 3.89
C LYS A 110 9.89 10.56 3.68
N ILE A 111 10.94 10.69 2.87
CA ILE A 111 12.07 9.76 2.89
C ILE A 111 12.91 10.13 4.11
N LEU A 112 13.10 9.17 5.02
CA LEU A 112 13.76 9.39 6.29
C LEU A 112 15.28 9.16 6.19
N GLU A 113 15.68 8.12 5.42
CA GLU A 113 17.08 7.77 5.25
C GLU A 113 17.29 7.05 3.92
N ILE A 114 18.44 7.32 3.28
CA ILE A 114 18.94 6.55 2.13
C ILE A 114 20.30 5.98 2.52
N ASP A 115 20.37 4.66 2.65
CA ASP A 115 21.58 3.93 3.05
C ASP A 115 22.13 3.14 1.85
N TYR A 116 23.00 3.78 1.08
CA TYR A 116 23.63 3.15 -0.09
C TYR A 116 24.58 2.00 0.27
N LYS A 117 25.15 2.00 1.47
CA LYS A 117 26.05 0.96 1.95
C LYS A 117 25.29 -0.36 2.16
N ASN A 118 24.14 -0.28 2.81
CA ASN A 118 23.25 -1.41 3.06
C ASN A 118 22.19 -1.57 1.94
N ARG A 119 22.21 -0.69 0.93
CA ARG A 119 21.29 -0.71 -0.22
C ARG A 119 19.82 -0.73 0.20
N CYS A 120 19.45 0.16 1.08
CA CYS A 120 18.08 0.31 1.52
C CYS A 120 17.66 1.79 1.66
N VAL A 121 16.34 2.00 1.66
CA VAL A 121 15.70 3.29 1.92
C VAL A 121 14.71 3.10 3.05
N VAL A 122 14.76 3.99 4.04
CA VAL A 122 13.78 4.10 5.12
C VAL A 122 12.85 5.26 4.80
N THR A 123 11.55 5.03 4.80
CA THR A 123 10.58 6.01 4.35
C THR A 123 9.27 5.91 5.13
N GLN A 124 8.54 6.99 5.18
CA GLN A 124 7.17 7.03 5.67
C GLN A 124 6.20 6.38 4.65
N PRO A 125 5.06 5.82 5.07
CA PRO A 125 4.22 4.95 4.27
C PRO A 125 3.55 5.62 3.07
N CYS A 126 3.39 6.94 3.06
CA CYS A 126 2.75 7.63 1.93
C CYS A 126 3.74 8.23 0.92
N VAL A 127 5.03 7.96 1.04
CA VAL A 127 5.95 8.17 -0.10
C VAL A 127 5.49 7.31 -1.26
N THR A 128 5.42 7.88 -2.47
CA THR A 128 5.00 7.11 -3.65
C THR A 128 6.10 6.11 -4.04
N ASN A 129 5.69 4.98 -4.61
CA ASN A 129 6.60 3.95 -5.08
C ASN A 129 7.69 4.53 -5.99
N LEU A 130 7.30 5.31 -7.01
CA LEU A 130 8.23 5.92 -7.96
C LEU A 130 9.15 6.97 -7.30
N ALA A 131 8.69 7.67 -6.25
CA ALA A 131 9.52 8.66 -5.55
C ALA A 131 10.77 8.03 -4.91
N ILE A 132 10.69 6.77 -4.48
CA ILE A 132 11.85 6.03 -3.95
C ILE A 132 12.91 5.87 -5.05
N THR A 133 12.52 5.42 -6.24
CA THR A 133 13.42 5.32 -7.40
C THR A 133 14.03 6.69 -7.76
N ASN A 134 13.19 7.73 -7.86
CA ASN A 134 13.64 9.08 -8.19
C ASN A 134 14.68 9.61 -7.19
N ALA A 135 14.55 9.27 -5.90
CA ALA A 135 15.48 9.71 -4.86
C ALA A 135 16.86 9.04 -4.94
N VAL A 136 16.97 7.86 -5.58
CA VAL A 136 18.22 7.09 -5.61
C VAL A 136 18.83 6.94 -7.00
N GLN A 137 18.12 7.32 -8.06
CA GLN A 137 18.52 7.09 -9.46
C GLN A 137 19.84 7.79 -9.84
N GLU A 138 20.12 8.98 -9.30
CA GLU A 138 21.37 9.72 -9.57
C GLU A 138 22.63 8.95 -9.10
N LYS A 139 22.47 8.04 -8.13
CA LYS A 139 23.54 7.15 -7.65
C LYS A 139 23.52 5.78 -8.33
N GLY A 140 22.72 5.61 -9.39
CA GLY A 140 22.60 4.37 -10.15
C GLY A 140 21.87 3.25 -9.39
N PHE A 141 20.84 3.61 -8.59
CA PHE A 141 19.98 2.65 -7.90
C PHE A 141 18.52 2.86 -8.28
N TYR A 142 17.68 1.86 -7.99
CA TYR A 142 16.23 1.92 -8.17
C TYR A 142 15.53 0.95 -7.22
N TYR A 143 14.22 1.17 -7.00
CA TYR A 143 13.33 0.25 -6.31
C TYR A 143 12.64 -0.64 -7.35
N ALA A 144 12.77 -1.97 -7.21
CA ALA A 144 12.41 -2.89 -8.27
C ALA A 144 10.91 -3.15 -8.46
N PRO A 145 10.07 -3.30 -7.40
CA PRO A 145 8.62 -3.46 -7.59
C PRO A 145 7.99 -2.23 -8.24
N ASP A 146 7.32 -2.42 -9.36
CA ASP A 146 6.80 -1.36 -10.21
C ASP A 146 5.32 -1.56 -10.57
N PRO A 147 4.40 -1.50 -9.61
CA PRO A 147 2.98 -1.58 -9.91
C PRO A 147 2.58 -0.51 -10.93
N SER A 148 1.58 -0.80 -11.76
CA SER A 148 1.09 0.15 -12.79
C SER A 148 0.70 1.51 -12.20
N SER A 149 0.33 1.53 -10.93
CA SER A 149 0.01 2.72 -10.14
C SER A 149 1.23 3.40 -9.48
N GLN A 150 2.49 3.01 -9.78
CA GLN A 150 3.70 3.46 -9.08
C GLN A 150 3.86 4.99 -8.96
N ILE A 151 3.28 5.75 -9.88
CA ILE A 151 3.29 7.21 -9.85
C ILE A 151 2.42 7.78 -8.71
N ALA A 152 1.40 7.04 -8.27
CA ALA A 152 0.39 7.49 -7.32
C ALA A 152 0.31 6.63 -6.06
N CYS A 153 0.55 5.31 -6.15
CA CYS A 153 0.43 4.41 -5.00
C CYS A 153 1.48 4.70 -3.92
N SER A 154 1.08 4.51 -2.67
CA SER A 154 1.94 4.68 -1.50
C SER A 154 2.70 3.39 -1.17
N ILE A 155 3.93 3.52 -0.66
CA ILE A 155 4.74 2.36 -0.29
C ILE A 155 4.11 1.54 0.83
N GLY A 156 3.46 2.19 1.82
CA GLY A 156 2.70 1.50 2.87
C GLY A 156 1.51 0.72 2.31
N GLY A 157 0.83 1.26 1.28
CA GLY A 157 -0.20 0.55 0.54
C GLY A 157 0.38 -0.64 -0.25
N ASN A 158 1.57 -0.48 -0.85
CA ASN A 158 2.24 -1.60 -1.51
C ASN A 158 2.59 -2.74 -0.54
N VAL A 159 2.99 -2.42 0.69
CA VAL A 159 3.21 -3.43 1.74
C VAL A 159 1.88 -4.08 2.13
N ALA A 160 0.84 -3.30 2.41
CA ALA A 160 -0.47 -3.80 2.83
C ALA A 160 -1.10 -4.74 1.80
N GLU A 161 -0.93 -4.48 0.50
CA GLU A 161 -1.47 -5.29 -0.61
C GLU A 161 -0.47 -6.33 -1.15
N ASN A 162 0.77 -6.32 -0.70
CA ASN A 162 1.88 -7.08 -1.30
C ASN A 162 1.98 -6.84 -2.82
N SER A 163 1.99 -5.58 -3.22
CA SER A 163 1.91 -5.18 -4.63
C SER A 163 3.10 -5.67 -5.44
N GLY A 164 2.85 -5.97 -6.70
CA GLY A 164 3.85 -6.31 -7.71
C GLY A 164 3.65 -5.51 -9.00
N GLY A 165 4.44 -5.80 -10.01
CA GLY A 165 4.39 -5.18 -11.33
C GLY A 165 4.99 -6.09 -12.40
N VAL A 166 5.32 -5.53 -13.55
CA VAL A 166 5.91 -6.25 -14.71
C VAL A 166 7.20 -6.96 -14.32
N HIS A 167 8.00 -6.35 -13.44
CA HIS A 167 9.30 -6.88 -13.02
C HIS A 167 9.22 -7.93 -11.90
N SER A 168 8.03 -8.30 -11.44
CA SER A 168 7.84 -9.30 -10.36
C SER A 168 8.37 -10.68 -10.71
N LEU A 169 8.39 -11.04 -12.00
CA LEU A 169 8.95 -12.32 -12.45
C LEU A 169 10.40 -12.52 -12.00
N LYS A 170 11.22 -11.48 -12.07
CA LYS A 170 12.64 -11.54 -11.72
C LYS A 170 12.93 -11.06 -10.30
N TYR A 171 12.28 -10.01 -9.87
CA TYR A 171 12.62 -9.30 -8.64
C TYR A 171 11.64 -9.54 -7.50
N GLY A 172 10.56 -10.28 -7.78
CA GLY A 172 9.49 -10.56 -6.81
C GLY A 172 8.56 -9.37 -6.60
N THR A 173 7.63 -9.54 -5.68
CA THR A 173 6.68 -8.52 -5.23
C THR A 173 7.28 -7.68 -4.09
N THR A 174 6.45 -6.88 -3.44
CA THR A 174 6.86 -6.04 -2.30
C THR A 174 7.52 -6.87 -1.20
N THR A 175 6.97 -8.06 -0.84
CA THR A 175 7.52 -8.94 0.21
C THR A 175 8.99 -9.33 -0.04
N ASN A 176 9.40 -9.52 -1.30
CA ASN A 176 10.77 -9.89 -1.65
C ASN A 176 11.76 -8.70 -1.57
N ASN A 177 11.24 -7.49 -1.46
CA ASN A 177 12.00 -6.24 -1.45
C ASN A 177 11.79 -5.44 -0.17
N LEU A 178 11.02 -5.96 0.78
CA LEU A 178 10.78 -5.38 2.09
C LEU A 178 11.82 -5.90 3.09
N LEU A 179 12.41 -5.01 3.86
CA LEU A 179 13.39 -5.33 4.90
C LEU A 179 12.84 -5.11 6.30
N GLY A 180 11.95 -4.14 6.48
CA GLY A 180 11.37 -3.85 7.79
C GLY A 180 10.20 -2.87 7.71
N ILE A 181 9.41 -2.86 8.78
CA ILE A 181 8.30 -1.92 8.99
C ILE A 181 8.25 -1.49 10.46
N GLU A 182 7.73 -0.28 10.67
CA GLU A 182 7.11 0.12 11.93
C GLU A 182 5.60 0.13 11.73
N VAL A 183 4.88 -0.40 12.70
CA VAL A 183 3.42 -0.54 12.65
C VAL A 183 2.82 -0.17 14.00
N VAL A 184 1.64 0.45 13.97
CA VAL A 184 0.82 0.68 15.16
C VAL A 184 -0.32 -0.33 15.16
N LEU A 185 -0.40 -1.15 16.21
CA LEU A 185 -1.46 -2.11 16.42
C LEU A 185 -2.73 -1.43 16.93
N MET A 186 -3.86 -2.14 16.88
CA MET A 186 -5.16 -1.56 17.23
C MET A 186 -5.27 -1.12 18.69
N ASP A 187 -4.49 -1.69 19.60
CA ASP A 187 -4.39 -1.26 21.01
C ASP A 187 -3.51 -0.03 21.25
N GLY A 188 -2.92 0.51 20.18
CA GLY A 188 -1.98 1.63 20.19
C GLY A 188 -0.52 1.23 20.39
N THR A 189 -0.21 -0.06 20.49
CA THR A 189 1.18 -0.53 20.61
C THR A 189 1.95 -0.25 19.33
N ILE A 190 3.13 0.37 19.46
CA ILE A 190 4.05 0.59 18.33
C ILE A 190 5.02 -0.58 18.31
N ALA A 191 5.11 -1.27 17.17
CA ALA A 191 5.98 -2.43 16.98
C ALA A 191 6.86 -2.26 15.75
N LYS A 192 8.08 -2.82 15.78
CA LYS A 192 8.99 -2.87 14.63
C LYS A 192 9.28 -4.32 14.28
N PHE A 193 9.21 -4.63 12.99
CA PHE A 193 9.50 -5.96 12.45
C PHE A 193 10.54 -5.83 11.34
N GLY A 194 11.58 -6.67 11.39
CA GLY A 194 12.71 -6.56 10.48
C GLY A 194 13.57 -5.33 10.73
N GLY A 195 14.29 -4.87 9.71
CA GLY A 195 15.21 -3.73 9.79
C GLY A 195 16.08 -3.62 8.54
N LYS A 196 17.27 -3.04 8.65
CA LYS A 196 18.21 -2.91 7.53
C LYS A 196 18.95 -4.21 7.17
N VAL A 197 18.77 -5.26 7.95
CA VAL A 197 19.33 -6.60 7.74
C VAL A 197 18.20 -7.57 7.40
N MET A 198 18.53 -8.64 6.69
CA MET A 198 17.52 -9.63 6.25
C MET A 198 17.15 -10.64 7.33
N ASP A 199 17.89 -10.70 8.43
CA ASP A 199 17.61 -11.63 9.52
C ASP A 199 16.64 -11.03 10.52
N SER A 200 15.56 -11.75 10.82
CA SER A 200 14.64 -11.45 11.91
C SER A 200 14.78 -12.51 13.00
N GLU A 201 14.79 -12.10 14.26
CA GLU A 201 14.72 -13.01 15.39
C GLU A 201 13.27 -13.49 15.60
N GLY A 202 13.05 -14.80 15.67
CA GLY A 202 11.75 -15.38 15.97
C GLY A 202 10.86 -15.60 14.74
N TYR A 203 9.55 -15.37 14.92
CA TYR A 203 8.55 -15.57 13.86
C TYR A 203 8.63 -14.48 12.78
N ASP A 204 8.27 -14.84 11.54
CA ASP A 204 8.20 -13.90 10.42
C ASP A 204 6.96 -12.99 10.50
N PHE A 205 6.98 -12.05 11.43
CA PHE A 205 5.93 -11.05 11.55
C PHE A 205 5.96 -10.04 10.39
N LEU A 206 7.09 -9.84 9.74
CA LEU A 206 7.19 -8.99 8.57
C LEU A 206 6.37 -9.58 7.41
N GLY A 207 6.50 -10.89 7.17
CA GLY A 207 5.68 -11.62 6.20
C GLY A 207 4.20 -11.64 6.58
N LEU A 208 3.87 -11.80 7.87
CA LEU A 208 2.48 -11.75 8.34
C LEU A 208 1.81 -10.41 8.08
N MET A 209 2.53 -9.31 8.29
CA MET A 209 2.00 -7.95 8.08
C MET A 209 1.91 -7.57 6.60
N THR A 210 2.73 -8.19 5.74
CA THR A 210 2.73 -7.94 4.29
C THR A 210 1.52 -8.61 3.65
N GLY A 211 0.70 -7.86 2.93
CA GLY A 211 -0.54 -8.35 2.34
C GLY A 211 -1.70 -8.47 3.36
N SER A 212 -1.59 -7.82 4.54
CA SER A 212 -2.63 -7.83 5.57
C SER A 212 -3.78 -6.84 5.33
N GLU A 213 -3.71 -6.04 4.26
CA GLU A 213 -4.74 -5.06 3.85
C GLU A 213 -5.11 -4.04 4.95
N GLY A 214 -4.17 -3.78 5.88
CA GLY A 214 -4.41 -2.89 7.03
C GLY A 214 -5.21 -3.50 8.18
N LEU A 215 -5.56 -4.79 8.12
CA LEU A 215 -6.38 -5.46 9.14
C LEU A 215 -5.62 -5.77 10.43
N LEU A 216 -4.29 -5.86 10.37
CA LEU A 216 -3.45 -6.20 11.52
C LEU A 216 -2.81 -4.98 12.19
N GLY A 217 -2.81 -3.84 11.54
CA GLY A 217 -2.24 -2.60 12.06
C GLY A 217 -2.00 -1.56 10.98
N VAL A 218 -1.58 -0.36 11.40
CA VAL A 218 -1.31 0.78 10.53
C VAL A 218 0.20 0.97 10.37
N ILE A 219 0.71 0.88 9.16
CA ILE A 219 2.13 1.04 8.85
C ILE A 219 2.50 2.52 8.95
N THR A 220 3.58 2.83 9.68
CA THR A 220 4.09 4.19 9.90
C THR A 220 5.51 4.42 9.36
N GLU A 221 6.27 3.34 9.14
CA GLU A 221 7.58 3.39 8.52
C GLU A 221 7.81 2.13 7.69
N VAL A 222 8.53 2.24 6.59
CA VAL A 222 8.86 1.15 5.68
C VAL A 222 10.34 1.20 5.33
N THR A 223 11.04 0.08 5.46
CA THR A 223 12.42 -0.10 4.98
C THR A 223 12.41 -1.02 3.78
N VAL A 224 12.83 -0.51 2.63
CA VAL A 224 12.87 -1.27 1.37
C VAL A 224 14.28 -1.41 0.82
N LYS A 225 14.53 -2.52 0.14
CA LYS A 225 15.76 -2.80 -0.58
C LYS A 225 15.80 -2.02 -1.90
N ILE A 226 16.95 -1.43 -2.24
CA ILE A 226 17.22 -0.84 -3.55
C ILE A 226 18.29 -1.64 -4.29
N LEU A 227 18.15 -1.71 -5.60
CA LEU A 227 19.04 -2.46 -6.50
C LEU A 227 19.85 -1.50 -7.36
N LYS A 228 21.01 -1.94 -7.82
CA LYS A 228 21.76 -1.21 -8.84
C LYS A 228 21.02 -1.27 -10.17
N THR A 229 20.97 -0.14 -10.85
CA THR A 229 20.42 -0.04 -12.21
C THR A 229 21.23 -0.95 -13.14
N PRO A 230 20.58 -1.76 -13.98
CA PRO A 230 21.24 -2.60 -14.96
C PRO A 230 22.06 -1.74 -15.96
N GLU A 231 23.24 -2.20 -16.35
CA GLU A 231 24.06 -1.50 -17.33
C GLU A 231 23.41 -1.43 -18.72
N VAL A 232 22.64 -2.47 -19.06
CA VAL A 232 21.95 -2.59 -20.36
C VAL A 232 20.58 -3.23 -20.16
N VAL A 233 19.59 -2.66 -20.84
CA VAL A 233 18.26 -3.24 -20.98
C VAL A 233 18.00 -3.51 -22.46
N LYS A 234 17.53 -4.72 -22.79
CA LYS A 234 17.11 -5.10 -24.14
C LYS A 234 15.66 -5.58 -24.08
N ALA A 235 14.87 -5.17 -25.06
CA ALA A 235 13.50 -5.64 -25.23
C ALA A 235 13.36 -6.36 -26.58
N ALA A 236 12.48 -7.38 -26.61
CA ALA A 236 12.11 -8.07 -27.84
C ALA A 236 10.57 -8.08 -27.94
N LEU A 237 10.04 -7.73 -29.10
CA LEU A 237 8.64 -7.87 -29.44
C LEU A 237 8.51 -9.04 -30.43
N VAL A 238 7.70 -10.04 -30.07
CA VAL A 238 7.54 -11.26 -30.85
C VAL A 238 6.07 -11.51 -31.15
N GLY A 239 5.74 -11.70 -32.43
CA GLY A 239 4.39 -12.08 -32.86
C GLY A 239 4.23 -13.59 -32.94
N PHE A 240 3.10 -14.11 -32.48
CA PHE A 240 2.73 -15.52 -32.54
C PHE A 240 1.42 -15.73 -33.30
N PRO A 241 1.26 -16.84 -34.03
CA PRO A 241 0.01 -17.18 -34.70
C PRO A 241 -1.14 -17.42 -33.72
N THR A 242 -0.86 -18.07 -32.58
CA THR A 242 -1.84 -18.42 -31.55
C THR A 242 -1.38 -17.99 -30.15
N ILE A 243 -2.31 -17.89 -29.23
CA ILE A 243 -2.02 -17.58 -27.82
C ILE A 243 -1.29 -18.75 -27.15
N GLU A 244 -1.56 -19.98 -27.59
CA GLU A 244 -0.91 -21.20 -27.14
C GLU A 244 0.58 -21.19 -27.48
N ASP A 245 0.94 -20.74 -28.70
CA ASP A 245 2.35 -20.60 -29.09
C ASP A 245 3.09 -19.56 -28.24
N ALA A 246 2.44 -18.45 -27.93
CA ALA A 246 2.98 -17.45 -27.03
C ALA A 246 3.20 -18.02 -25.62
N GLY A 247 2.22 -18.72 -25.05
CA GLY A 247 2.33 -19.39 -23.76
C GLY A 247 3.43 -20.44 -23.72
N ASN A 248 3.55 -21.25 -24.75
CA ASN A 248 4.60 -22.26 -24.90
C ASN A 248 6.00 -21.61 -24.98
N CYS A 249 6.13 -20.47 -25.66
CA CYS A 249 7.37 -19.71 -25.72
C CYS A 249 7.81 -19.25 -24.32
N VAL A 250 6.90 -18.66 -23.54
CA VAL A 250 7.15 -18.26 -22.14
C VAL A 250 7.64 -19.45 -21.31
N ALA A 251 6.90 -20.56 -21.36
CA ALA A 251 7.27 -21.78 -20.63
C ALA A 251 8.67 -22.29 -20.99
N GLN A 252 9.02 -22.29 -22.28
CA GLN A 252 10.33 -22.74 -22.74
C GLN A 252 11.47 -21.78 -22.34
N ILE A 253 11.25 -20.46 -22.32
CA ILE A 253 12.23 -19.49 -21.87
C ILE A 253 12.59 -19.77 -20.41
N ILE A 254 11.58 -19.93 -19.56
CA ILE A 254 11.75 -20.22 -18.13
C ILE A 254 12.42 -21.60 -17.93
N ALA A 255 11.95 -22.62 -18.63
CA ALA A 255 12.51 -23.99 -18.53
C ALA A 255 14.00 -24.06 -18.92
N ARG A 256 14.49 -23.15 -19.78
CA ARG A 256 15.90 -23.03 -20.14
C ARG A 256 16.72 -22.20 -19.15
N GLY A 257 16.16 -21.81 -18.02
CA GLY A 257 16.84 -21.03 -16.98
C GLY A 257 16.97 -19.54 -17.30
N CYS A 258 16.32 -19.04 -18.34
CA CYS A 258 16.27 -17.60 -18.62
C CYS A 258 15.14 -16.99 -17.81
N ILE A 259 15.48 -16.04 -16.94
CA ILE A 259 14.47 -15.27 -16.18
C ILE A 259 14.55 -13.82 -16.67
N PRO A 260 13.70 -13.41 -17.63
CA PRO A 260 13.62 -12.02 -18.09
C PRO A 260 13.18 -11.09 -16.96
N ALA A 261 13.51 -9.82 -17.08
CA ALA A 261 13.07 -8.81 -16.12
C ALA A 261 11.55 -8.70 -16.08
N GLY A 262 10.90 -8.78 -17.24
CA GLY A 262 9.45 -8.86 -17.37
C GLY A 262 9.05 -9.56 -18.67
N MET A 263 7.85 -10.13 -18.71
CA MET A 263 7.21 -10.68 -19.90
C MET A 263 5.74 -10.31 -19.88
N GLU A 264 5.27 -9.70 -20.96
CA GLU A 264 3.88 -9.31 -21.14
C GLU A 264 3.31 -9.98 -22.39
N ILE A 265 2.08 -10.45 -22.30
CA ILE A 265 1.35 -11.02 -23.42
C ILE A 265 0.13 -10.13 -23.69
N MET A 266 -0.05 -9.76 -24.95
CA MET A 266 -1.21 -9.02 -25.40
C MET A 266 -1.92 -9.83 -26.46
N ASP A 267 -3.19 -10.17 -26.25
CA ASP A 267 -4.00 -10.89 -27.23
C ASP A 267 -4.51 -9.95 -28.35
N LYS A 268 -5.09 -10.57 -29.37
CA LYS A 268 -5.59 -9.85 -30.55
C LYS A 268 -6.78 -8.91 -30.21
N ALA A 269 -7.58 -9.27 -29.20
CA ALA A 269 -8.72 -8.45 -28.78
C ALA A 269 -8.23 -7.18 -28.09
N LEU A 270 -7.29 -7.31 -27.17
CA LEU A 270 -6.68 -6.18 -26.47
C LEU A 270 -5.90 -5.28 -27.43
N THR A 271 -5.11 -5.87 -28.36
CA THR A 271 -4.38 -5.09 -29.39
C THR A 271 -5.34 -4.25 -30.25
N LYS A 272 -6.52 -4.78 -30.59
CA LYS A 272 -7.53 -4.01 -31.33
C LYS A 272 -8.22 -2.93 -30.50
N ALA A 273 -8.34 -3.13 -29.20
CA ALA A 273 -8.99 -2.16 -28.31
C ALA A 273 -8.08 -0.97 -27.98
N THR A 274 -6.76 -1.13 -28.14
CA THR A 274 -5.76 -0.09 -27.83
C THR A 274 -5.30 0.71 -29.05
N ASN A 275 -5.68 0.28 -30.27
CA ASN A 275 -5.48 0.98 -31.55
C ASN A 275 -6.73 1.76 -31.97
#